data_d57b2095694917206bc52d0462a7b69e
#
_entry.id   d57b2095694917206bc52d0462a7b69e
#
_cell.length_a   1.000
_cell.length_b   1.000
_cell.length_c   1.000
_cell.angle_alpha   90.00
_cell.angle_beta   90.00
_cell.angle_gamma   90.00
#
_symmetry.space_group_name_H-M   'P 1'
#
loop_
_entity.id
_entity.type
_entity.pdbx_description
1 polymer ?
#
loop_
_entity_poly.entity_id
_entity_poly.type
_entity_poly.pdbx_seq_one_letter_code
_entity_poly.pdbx_strand_id
1 'polypeptide(L)'
;MRAVLPVARLTCTLVMLAALAACNKPQPDEQEAVTAKAQHAAEQAAAPAPDAAPDAPPIGTCDATQVQSLVGQTLTDAVGEQARSDAGAKSVRVLKPGQMTTMEFNGERLNLEVDAKNVITSVRCG
;
A
#
# COMPACT_ATOMS: atom_id res chain seq x y z
N MET A 1 -37.46 38.09 60.57
CA MET A 1 -37.05 38.00 59.16
C MET A 1 -36.79 36.53 58.85
N ARG A 2 -37.66 35.87 58.13
CA ARG A 2 -37.58 34.44 57.81
C ARG A 2 -37.01 34.31 56.41
N ALA A 3 -35.85 33.68 56.32
CA ALA A 3 -35.21 33.40 55.05
C ALA A 3 -35.90 32.18 54.40
N VAL A 4 -36.61 32.39 53.31
CA VAL A 4 -37.18 31.33 52.46
C VAL A 4 -36.10 30.96 51.47
N LEU A 5 -35.47 29.80 51.67
CA LEU A 5 -34.53 29.21 50.72
C LEU A 5 -35.26 28.71 49.47
N PRO A 6 -34.72 28.92 48.28
CA PRO A 6 -35.36 28.55 47.02
C PRO A 6 -35.20 27.05 46.76
N VAL A 7 -36.19 26.27 47.16
CA VAL A 7 -36.27 24.83 46.83
C VAL A 7 -36.45 24.60 45.31
N ALA A 8 -36.83 25.64 44.58
CA ALA A 8 -37.10 25.58 43.16
C ALA A 8 -35.85 25.41 42.27
N ARG A 9 -34.63 25.65 42.77
CA ARG A 9 -33.40 25.53 41.97
C ARG A 9 -32.80 24.13 41.97
N LEU A 10 -33.16 23.29 42.97
CA LEU A 10 -32.60 21.94 43.09
C LEU A 10 -33.29 20.92 42.18
N THR A 11 -34.55 21.14 41.86
CA THR A 11 -35.31 20.24 40.97
C THR A 11 -34.99 20.39 39.51
N CYS A 12 -34.57 21.59 39.08
CA CYS A 12 -34.23 21.83 37.68
C CYS A 12 -32.88 21.23 37.27
N THR A 13 -31.93 21.18 38.21
CA THR A 13 -30.62 20.56 37.96
C THR A 13 -30.66 19.04 37.89
N LEU A 14 -31.57 18.41 38.65
CA LEU A 14 -31.72 16.94 38.59
C LEU A 14 -32.40 16.45 37.30
N VAL A 15 -33.32 17.25 36.74
CA VAL A 15 -33.95 16.93 35.45
C VAL A 15 -33.01 17.08 34.26
N MET A 16 -32.09 18.06 34.33
CA MET A 16 -31.09 18.26 33.28
C MET A 16 -30.03 17.12 33.22
N LEU A 17 -29.65 16.54 34.37
CA LEU A 17 -28.70 15.42 34.36
C LEU A 17 -29.32 14.11 33.86
N ALA A 18 -30.65 13.92 33.98
CA ALA A 18 -31.30 12.72 33.47
C ALA A 18 -31.45 12.70 31.95
N ALA A 19 -31.44 13.87 31.31
CA ALA A 19 -31.58 13.97 29.84
C ALA A 19 -30.27 13.63 29.07
N LEU A 20 -29.11 13.69 29.71
CA LEU A 20 -27.82 13.37 29.09
C LEU A 20 -27.48 11.87 29.11
N ALA A 21 -28.19 11.06 29.87
CA ALA A 21 -27.97 9.61 29.93
C ALA A 21 -28.73 8.82 28.84
N ALA A 22 -29.58 9.49 28.05
CA ALA A 22 -30.36 8.86 26.99
C ALA A 22 -29.65 8.89 25.60
N CYS A 23 -28.44 9.45 25.53
CA CYS A 23 -27.66 9.42 24.28
C CYS A 23 -26.80 8.18 24.23
N ASN A 24 -27.25 7.23 23.42
CA ASN A 24 -26.41 6.34 22.67
C ASN A 24 -25.83 5.15 23.41
N LYS A 25 -26.66 4.21 23.80
CA LYS A 25 -26.27 2.80 23.69
C LYS A 25 -26.61 2.39 22.26
N PRO A 26 -25.63 2.08 21.39
CA PRO A 26 -25.93 1.43 20.13
C PRO A 26 -26.65 0.11 20.45
N GLN A 27 -27.77 -0.14 19.76
CA GLN A 27 -28.46 -1.40 19.88
C GLN A 27 -27.52 -2.52 19.51
N PRO A 28 -27.51 -3.65 20.23
CA PRO A 28 -26.62 -4.77 19.95
C PRO A 28 -26.71 -5.23 18.50
N ASP A 29 -27.86 -5.14 17.88
CA ASP A 29 -28.09 -5.54 16.49
C ASP A 29 -27.37 -4.64 15.46
N GLU A 30 -27.19 -3.35 15.72
CA GLU A 30 -26.43 -2.44 14.85
C GLU A 30 -24.93 -2.66 14.98
N GLN A 31 -24.45 -3.00 16.17
CA GLN A 31 -23.03 -3.30 16.39
C GLN A 31 -22.63 -4.62 15.73
N GLU A 32 -23.48 -5.65 15.78
CA GLU A 32 -23.22 -6.91 15.07
C GLU A 32 -23.23 -6.72 13.55
N ALA A 33 -24.13 -5.92 13.01
CA ALA A 33 -24.18 -5.63 11.59
C ALA A 33 -22.93 -4.87 11.08
N VAL A 34 -22.43 -3.92 11.87
CA VAL A 34 -21.21 -3.16 11.51
C VAL A 34 -19.96 -4.01 11.62
N THR A 35 -19.85 -4.85 12.65
CA THR A 35 -18.72 -5.77 12.81
C THR A 35 -18.71 -6.87 11.75
N ALA A 36 -19.87 -7.44 11.42
CA ALA A 36 -19.99 -8.43 10.34
C ALA A 36 -19.60 -7.84 8.97
N LYS A 37 -20.03 -6.60 8.69
CA LYS A 37 -19.66 -5.90 7.45
C LYS A 37 -18.18 -5.55 7.40
N ALA A 38 -17.57 -5.16 8.52
CA ALA A 38 -16.14 -4.89 8.61
C ALA A 38 -15.32 -6.18 8.47
N GLN A 39 -15.76 -7.29 9.04
CA GLN A 39 -15.12 -8.59 8.88
C GLN A 39 -15.20 -9.09 7.43
N HIS A 40 -16.35 -8.97 6.79
CA HIS A 40 -16.50 -9.32 5.37
C HIS A 40 -15.62 -8.47 4.45
N ALA A 41 -15.48 -7.18 4.74
CA ALA A 41 -14.59 -6.30 3.98
C ALA A 41 -13.11 -6.65 4.20
N ALA A 42 -12.73 -7.03 5.44
CA ALA A 42 -11.38 -7.46 5.76
C ALA A 42 -11.04 -8.83 5.13
N GLU A 43 -12.02 -9.74 5.08
CA GLU A 43 -11.85 -11.06 4.47
C GLU A 43 -11.75 -10.96 2.93
N GLN A 44 -12.50 -10.05 2.31
CA GLN A 44 -12.34 -9.73 0.88
C GLN A 44 -11.02 -9.04 0.56
N ALA A 45 -10.49 -8.23 1.47
CA ALA A 45 -9.18 -7.59 1.31
C ALA A 45 -8.01 -8.54 1.61
N ALA A 46 -8.23 -9.58 2.42
CA ALA A 46 -7.26 -10.62 2.74
C ALA A 46 -7.34 -11.84 1.79
N ALA A 47 -8.35 -11.89 0.90
CA ALA A 47 -8.31 -12.85 -0.18
C ALA A 47 -7.02 -12.60 -0.96
N PRO A 48 -6.16 -13.64 -1.19
CA PRO A 48 -5.03 -13.48 -2.08
C PRO A 48 -5.59 -12.87 -3.35
N ALA A 49 -4.99 -11.78 -3.81
CA ALA A 49 -5.30 -11.26 -5.13
C ALA A 49 -5.29 -12.47 -6.06
N PRO A 50 -6.33 -12.71 -6.87
CA PRO A 50 -6.31 -13.81 -7.83
C PRO A 50 -4.97 -13.69 -8.51
N ASP A 51 -4.15 -14.75 -8.41
CA ASP A 51 -2.83 -14.82 -9.00
C ASP A 51 -2.88 -14.05 -10.29
N ALA A 52 -2.06 -12.99 -10.40
CA ALA A 52 -2.04 -12.17 -11.59
C ALA A 52 -1.94 -13.18 -12.73
N ALA A 53 -3.02 -13.29 -13.48
CA ALA A 53 -3.18 -14.35 -14.46
C ALA A 53 -1.89 -14.41 -15.27
N PRO A 54 -1.25 -15.58 -15.45
CA PRO A 54 0.02 -15.68 -16.17
C PRO A 54 -0.06 -15.14 -17.60
N ASP A 55 -1.24 -14.77 -18.05
CA ASP A 55 -1.57 -14.26 -19.38
C ASP A 55 -1.97 -12.77 -19.43
N ALA A 56 -1.77 -11.98 -18.36
CA ALA A 56 -1.87 -10.54 -18.52
C ALA A 56 -0.74 -10.10 -19.46
N PRO A 57 -1.03 -9.55 -20.65
CA PRO A 57 0.03 -9.10 -21.55
C PRO A 57 0.93 -8.14 -20.80
N PRO A 58 2.26 -8.27 -20.90
CA PRO A 58 3.17 -7.39 -20.19
C PRO A 58 2.85 -5.95 -20.57
N ILE A 59 2.72 -5.10 -19.55
CA ILE A 59 2.48 -3.66 -19.74
C ILE A 59 3.79 -3.05 -20.27
N GLY A 60 4.11 -3.35 -21.53
CA GLY A 60 5.34 -2.97 -22.18
C GLY A 60 6.05 -4.14 -22.86
N THR A 61 7.14 -3.86 -23.54
CA THR A 61 7.93 -4.86 -24.29
C THR A 61 9.03 -5.49 -23.45
N CYS A 62 9.30 -4.97 -22.24
CA CYS A 62 10.39 -5.44 -21.38
C CYS A 62 9.99 -6.72 -20.65
N ASP A 63 10.84 -7.74 -20.76
CA ASP A 63 10.75 -9.01 -20.02
C ASP A 63 12.05 -9.24 -19.24
N ALA A 64 12.06 -8.89 -17.96
CA ALA A 64 13.22 -9.05 -17.08
C ALA A 64 13.56 -10.53 -16.79
N THR A 65 12.66 -11.48 -17.06
CA THR A 65 12.92 -12.92 -16.82
C THR A 65 14.02 -13.45 -17.73
N GLN A 66 14.17 -12.89 -18.92
CA GLN A 66 15.18 -13.27 -19.91
C GLN A 66 16.60 -12.96 -19.46
N VAL A 67 16.77 -12.04 -18.52
CA VAL A 67 18.08 -11.50 -18.11
C VAL A 67 18.37 -11.69 -16.62
N GLN A 68 17.62 -12.53 -15.92
CA GLN A 68 17.84 -12.83 -14.50
C GLN A 68 19.21 -13.46 -14.22
N SER A 69 19.80 -14.14 -15.19
CA SER A 69 21.14 -14.75 -15.10
C SER A 69 22.28 -13.73 -14.97
N LEU A 70 21.99 -12.45 -15.20
CA LEU A 70 22.96 -11.36 -15.02
C LEU A 70 23.15 -10.96 -13.55
N VAL A 71 22.27 -11.37 -12.67
CA VAL A 71 22.41 -11.13 -11.22
C VAL A 71 23.68 -11.82 -10.72
N GLY A 72 24.54 -11.06 -10.04
CA GLY A 72 25.85 -11.50 -9.59
C GLY A 72 27.01 -11.21 -10.58
N GLN A 73 26.71 -10.72 -11.78
CA GLN A 73 27.74 -10.33 -12.75
C GLN A 73 28.11 -8.84 -12.60
N THR A 74 29.35 -8.52 -12.97
CA THR A 74 29.79 -7.12 -12.99
C THR A 74 29.15 -6.40 -14.18
N LEU A 75 28.50 -5.28 -13.92
CA LEU A 75 27.89 -4.46 -14.96
C LEU A 75 28.97 -3.70 -15.72
N THR A 76 28.96 -3.86 -17.03
CA THR A 76 29.70 -3.04 -18.00
C THR A 76 28.73 -2.45 -19.01
N ASP A 77 29.14 -1.46 -19.79
CA ASP A 77 28.27 -0.88 -20.82
C ASP A 77 27.79 -1.95 -21.82
N ALA A 78 28.66 -2.87 -22.21
CA ALA A 78 28.30 -3.97 -23.10
C ALA A 78 27.25 -4.92 -22.47
N VAL A 79 27.41 -5.26 -21.20
CA VAL A 79 26.45 -6.10 -20.46
C VAL A 79 25.10 -5.39 -20.34
N GLY A 80 25.09 -4.07 -20.08
CA GLY A 80 23.87 -3.28 -19.99
C GLY A 80 23.10 -3.22 -21.32
N GLU A 81 23.79 -3.01 -22.44
CA GLU A 81 23.17 -2.98 -23.77
C GLU A 81 22.69 -4.37 -24.20
N GLN A 82 23.44 -5.41 -23.90
CA GLN A 82 23.01 -6.78 -24.16
C GLN A 82 21.75 -7.10 -23.34
N ALA A 83 21.75 -6.78 -22.05
CA ALA A 83 20.60 -6.97 -21.18
C ALA A 83 19.34 -6.23 -21.69
N ARG A 84 19.51 -5.00 -22.16
CA ARG A 84 18.43 -4.22 -22.76
C ARG A 84 17.83 -4.94 -23.98
N SER A 85 18.68 -5.43 -24.85
CA SER A 85 18.28 -6.14 -26.07
C SER A 85 17.59 -7.46 -25.75
N ASP A 86 18.16 -8.26 -24.86
CA ASP A 86 17.65 -9.58 -24.49
C ASP A 86 16.30 -9.48 -23.75
N ALA A 87 16.14 -8.45 -22.94
CA ALA A 87 14.86 -8.16 -22.26
C ALA A 87 13.82 -7.52 -23.17
N GLY A 88 14.12 -7.20 -24.43
CA GLY A 88 13.23 -6.49 -25.34
C GLY A 88 12.90 -5.06 -24.88
N ALA A 89 13.72 -4.48 -24.01
CA ALA A 89 13.49 -3.14 -23.47
C ALA A 89 13.95 -2.05 -24.46
N LYS A 90 13.24 -0.91 -24.46
CA LYS A 90 13.64 0.25 -25.25
C LYS A 90 14.78 1.04 -24.59
N SER A 91 14.85 0.99 -23.26
CA SER A 91 15.88 1.71 -22.50
C SER A 91 16.35 0.88 -21.30
N VAL A 92 17.58 1.17 -20.85
CA VAL A 92 18.14 0.63 -19.62
C VAL A 92 18.40 1.77 -18.63
N ARG A 93 18.18 1.51 -17.35
CA ARG A 93 18.49 2.41 -16.25
C ARG A 93 19.31 1.68 -15.20
N VAL A 94 20.49 2.20 -14.89
CA VAL A 94 21.33 1.67 -13.83
C VAL A 94 21.03 2.40 -12.53
N LEU A 95 20.73 1.63 -11.47
CA LEU A 95 20.42 2.13 -10.14
C LEU A 95 21.56 1.80 -9.20
N LYS A 96 22.22 2.84 -8.69
CA LYS A 96 23.32 2.72 -7.73
C LYS A 96 22.81 2.81 -6.28
N PRO A 97 23.53 2.25 -5.29
CA PRO A 97 23.17 2.37 -3.89
C PRO A 97 23.00 3.83 -3.47
N GLY A 98 21.90 4.13 -2.75
CA GLY A 98 21.61 5.49 -2.28
C GLY A 98 21.13 6.46 -3.36
N GLN A 99 20.98 6.03 -4.59
CA GLN A 99 20.44 6.88 -5.66
C GLN A 99 18.93 7.07 -5.48
N MET A 100 18.49 8.32 -5.40
CA MET A 100 17.05 8.63 -5.41
C MET A 100 16.48 8.35 -6.80
N THR A 101 15.38 7.61 -6.84
CA THR A 101 14.69 7.27 -8.08
C THR A 101 13.27 7.80 -8.06
N THR A 102 12.77 8.18 -9.22
CA THR A 102 11.36 8.54 -9.39
C THR A 102 10.49 7.29 -9.34
N MET A 103 9.29 7.41 -8.79
CA MET A 103 8.29 6.33 -8.71
C MET A 103 7.54 6.13 -10.04
N GLU A 104 8.04 6.73 -11.12
CA GLU A 104 7.43 6.61 -12.43
C GLU A 104 7.69 5.22 -13.04
N PHE A 105 6.63 4.48 -13.29
CA PHE A 105 6.68 3.19 -13.96
C PHE A 105 6.82 3.38 -15.48
N ASN A 106 7.73 2.62 -16.09
CA ASN A 106 7.89 2.57 -17.54
C ASN A 106 8.10 1.12 -18.00
N GLY A 107 7.04 0.47 -18.48
CA GLY A 107 7.05 -0.94 -18.89
C GLY A 107 7.97 -1.27 -20.07
N GLU A 108 8.62 -0.28 -20.69
CA GLU A 108 9.61 -0.46 -21.76
C GLU A 108 11.05 -0.22 -21.30
N ARG A 109 11.24 -0.01 -19.98
CA ARG A 109 12.54 0.26 -19.38
C ARG A 109 13.01 -0.91 -18.53
N LEU A 110 14.25 -1.36 -18.74
CA LEU A 110 14.94 -2.28 -17.88
C LEU A 110 15.69 -1.51 -16.79
N ASN A 111 15.49 -1.87 -15.53
CA ASN A 111 16.25 -1.33 -14.40
C ASN A 111 17.24 -2.41 -13.95
N LEU A 112 18.53 -2.04 -13.86
CA LEU A 112 19.61 -2.85 -13.33
C LEU A 112 20.08 -2.22 -12.02
N GLU A 113 19.81 -2.85 -10.89
CA GLU A 113 20.34 -2.42 -9.61
C GLU A 113 21.74 -2.99 -9.42
N VAL A 114 22.69 -2.16 -9.00
CA VAL A 114 24.06 -2.58 -8.75
C VAL A 114 24.50 -2.22 -7.33
N ASP A 115 25.45 -2.97 -6.80
CA ASP A 115 26.11 -2.67 -5.54
C ASP A 115 27.24 -1.63 -5.71
N ALA A 116 27.95 -1.32 -4.61
CA ALA A 116 29.08 -0.39 -4.62
C ALA A 116 30.28 -0.88 -5.48
N LYS A 117 30.32 -2.17 -5.81
CA LYS A 117 31.35 -2.78 -6.66
C LYS A 117 30.90 -2.94 -8.12
N ASN A 118 29.74 -2.36 -8.46
CA ASN A 118 29.14 -2.44 -9.79
C ASN A 118 28.68 -3.86 -10.17
N VAL A 119 28.37 -4.70 -9.18
CA VAL A 119 27.79 -6.04 -9.38
C VAL A 119 26.27 -5.91 -9.42
N ILE A 120 25.63 -6.53 -10.41
CA ILE A 120 24.18 -6.53 -10.57
C ILE A 120 23.55 -7.31 -9.44
N THR A 121 22.67 -6.68 -8.66
CA THR A 121 21.97 -7.27 -7.52
C THR A 121 20.51 -7.59 -7.82
N SER A 122 19.90 -6.86 -8.75
CA SER A 122 18.51 -7.04 -9.15
C SER A 122 18.28 -6.56 -10.58
N VAL A 123 17.33 -7.22 -11.25
CA VAL A 123 16.91 -6.89 -12.61
C VAL A 123 15.39 -6.86 -12.65
N ARG A 124 14.80 -5.75 -13.14
CA ARG A 124 13.35 -5.60 -13.24
C ARG A 124 12.93 -4.62 -14.33
N CYS A 125 11.75 -4.79 -14.87
CA CYS A 125 11.10 -3.81 -15.75
C CYS A 125 10.34 -2.75 -14.94
N GLY A 126 10.25 -1.50 -15.43
CA GLY A 126 9.42 -0.48 -14.79
C GLY A 126 10.05 0.88 -14.55
#